data_b63a0f2a6da2985a9905278a6238bb8f
#
_entry.id   b63a0f2a6da2985a9905278a6238bb8f
#
_cell.length_a   1.000
_cell.length_b   1.000
_cell.length_c   1.000
_cell.angle_alpha   90.00
_cell.angle_beta   90.00
_cell.angle_gamma   90.00
#
_symmetry.space_group_name_H-M   'P 1'
#
loop_
_entity.id
_entity.type
_entity.pdbx_description
1 polymer ?
#
loop_
_entity_poly.entity_id
_entity_poly.type
_entity_poly.pdbx_seq_one_letter_code
_entity_poly.pdbx_strand_id
1 'polypeptide(L)'
;MNVPILRLVARRIAPLAIGATTLGAAFVGAPSAASGVVMHPLVADWAFVGSSPTPPTQAQCNAATSAGGTARPRRCFNPTSMQNSYNISSLLASGNDGHGQTIAIIDSFGSAPIASDLNVFDNAFGVQHLCGEANYTCQPGDPTFKILQVQGSPPAVAPPPNNGTGLENHNLWAIEVSLDVEWAHAVAPRANILLVTTPTAEVLGVQGFPDMMKAEQFVIDHHLASVITQSFGAGEETFGSAASLLNLRGAFQAAPGAGVTVLASSGDGGTANAFKTPIKNPGTIPFPSVGWPASDPLVTAVGGTYLCTDAVTGLAIDTASPPASCQAAHNPSGDHDVTWPGSGGGYSHVFGTQPWQSAALASYAATNQTGNAPLSSNRAIPDVGYNASPTSGVLVYSTEPPVAGLFCSAGTPCSSGWYVVGGTSASSPQWAGLIAIANQMSTGSGGKTMGYINPALYQLPSSDFFDVKIGNNQTDPSIPGYKAAPGWDPATGLGTPDAAKLIPDLIAYVNSH
;
A
#
# COMPACT_ATOMS: atom_id res chain seq x y z
N MET A 1 -48.73 7.21 -91.75
CA MET A 1 -47.43 6.73 -91.15
C MET A 1 -47.76 6.22 -89.81
N ASN A 2 -47.65 4.92 -89.69
CA ASN A 2 -48.24 4.09 -88.58
C ASN A 2 -47.40 4.18 -87.34
N VAL A 3 -48.02 4.44 -86.21
CA VAL A 3 -47.43 4.27 -84.85
C VAL A 3 -48.15 3.05 -84.24
N PRO A 4 -47.48 2.01 -83.81
CA PRO A 4 -48.11 0.90 -83.16
C PRO A 4 -48.32 1.13 -81.65
N ILE A 5 -49.55 0.80 -81.25
CA ILE A 5 -49.99 0.84 -79.84
C ILE A 5 -49.41 -0.37 -79.11
N LEU A 6 -48.69 -0.15 -78.08
CA LEU A 6 -48.21 -1.20 -77.17
C LEU A 6 -49.26 -1.43 -76.11
N ARG A 7 -49.79 -2.67 -76.06
CA ARG A 7 -50.76 -3.13 -75.04
C ARG A 7 -50.04 -3.36 -73.70
N LEU A 8 -50.53 -2.69 -72.65
CA LEU A 8 -50.16 -2.94 -71.26
C LEU A 8 -50.82 -4.23 -70.79
N VAL A 9 -50.01 -5.20 -70.43
CA VAL A 9 -50.45 -6.41 -69.73
C VAL A 9 -50.42 -6.14 -68.24
N ALA A 10 -51.61 -6.05 -67.63
CA ALA A 10 -51.77 -5.97 -66.18
C ALA A 10 -51.39 -7.31 -65.53
N ARG A 11 -50.28 -7.39 -64.89
CA ARG A 11 -49.96 -8.47 -63.97
C ARG A 11 -50.59 -8.19 -62.60
N ARG A 12 -51.46 -9.08 -62.17
CA ARG A 12 -52.05 -9.10 -60.83
C ARG A 12 -50.95 -9.35 -59.84
N ILE A 13 -50.72 -8.39 -58.96
CA ILE A 13 -49.86 -8.55 -57.79
C ILE A 13 -50.75 -9.11 -56.68
N ALA A 14 -50.43 -10.32 -56.20
CA ALA A 14 -51.02 -10.90 -54.99
C ALA A 14 -50.56 -10.16 -53.76
N PRO A 15 -51.37 -9.91 -52.73
CA PRO A 15 -50.90 -9.26 -51.51
C PRO A 15 -49.95 -10.19 -50.73
N LEU A 16 -48.74 -9.79 -50.59
CA LEU A 16 -47.81 -10.40 -49.64
C LEU A 16 -48.27 -10.05 -48.21
N ALA A 17 -48.69 -11.06 -47.46
CA ALA A 17 -48.94 -10.93 -46.04
C ALA A 17 -47.64 -10.61 -45.34
N ILE A 18 -47.49 -9.38 -44.86
CA ILE A 18 -46.41 -8.99 -43.98
C ILE A 18 -46.72 -9.62 -42.62
N GLY A 19 -46.10 -10.76 -42.36
CA GLY A 19 -46.04 -11.33 -41.02
C GLY A 19 -45.24 -10.35 -40.14
N ALA A 20 -45.90 -9.73 -39.18
CA ALA A 20 -45.25 -8.99 -38.11
C ALA A 20 -44.46 -10.00 -37.25
N THR A 21 -43.19 -10.20 -37.58
CA THR A 21 -42.25 -10.79 -36.63
C THR A 21 -42.05 -9.75 -35.56
N THR A 22 -42.71 -9.94 -34.42
CA THR A 22 -42.33 -9.33 -33.16
C THR A 22 -40.87 -9.75 -32.91
N LEU A 23 -39.91 -8.87 -33.20
CA LEU A 23 -38.58 -8.96 -32.59
C LEU A 23 -38.84 -8.88 -31.09
N GLY A 24 -38.85 -10.04 -30.44
CA GLY A 24 -38.65 -10.13 -29.03
C GLY A 24 -37.31 -9.48 -28.77
N ALA A 25 -37.30 -8.25 -28.25
CA ALA A 25 -36.14 -7.69 -27.61
C ALA A 25 -35.77 -8.70 -26.51
N ALA A 26 -34.80 -9.55 -26.81
CA ALA A 26 -34.10 -10.23 -25.76
C ALA A 26 -33.57 -9.09 -24.87
N PHE A 27 -34.21 -8.88 -23.73
CA PHE A 27 -33.58 -8.21 -22.63
C PHE A 27 -32.32 -9.06 -22.38
N VAL A 28 -31.22 -8.64 -22.97
CA VAL A 28 -29.89 -8.96 -22.46
C VAL A 28 -30.00 -8.44 -21.05
N GLY A 29 -30.16 -9.34 -20.08
CA GLY A 29 -30.21 -8.99 -18.68
C GLY A 29 -29.07 -8.06 -18.44
N ALA A 30 -29.33 -6.90 -17.84
CA ALA A 30 -28.29 -6.01 -17.40
C ALA A 30 -27.25 -6.90 -16.72
N PRO A 31 -25.94 -6.76 -17.05
CA PRO A 31 -24.92 -7.54 -16.38
C PRO A 31 -25.21 -7.39 -14.91
N SER A 32 -25.41 -8.53 -14.22
CA SER A 32 -25.56 -8.54 -12.76
C SER A 32 -24.45 -7.66 -12.24
N ALA A 33 -24.80 -6.65 -11.44
CA ALA A 33 -23.86 -5.69 -10.91
C ALA A 33 -22.59 -6.46 -10.54
N ALA A 34 -21.50 -6.19 -11.25
CA ALA A 34 -20.21 -6.80 -10.99
C ALA A 34 -20.01 -6.70 -9.49
N SER A 35 -19.69 -7.80 -8.85
CA SER A 35 -19.37 -7.83 -7.42
C SER A 35 -18.38 -6.69 -7.19
N GLY A 36 -18.80 -5.66 -6.44
CA GLY A 36 -18.07 -4.39 -6.40
C GLY A 36 -16.63 -4.60 -5.99
N VAL A 37 -15.75 -3.77 -6.52
CA VAL A 37 -14.36 -3.65 -6.06
C VAL A 37 -14.38 -3.43 -4.56
N VAL A 38 -13.55 -4.17 -3.86
CA VAL A 38 -13.43 -4.08 -2.42
C VAL A 38 -12.08 -3.46 -2.11
N MET A 39 -12.09 -2.31 -1.50
CA MET A 39 -10.91 -1.65 -0.97
C MET A 39 -10.80 -1.97 0.52
N HIS A 40 -9.69 -2.49 0.93
CA HIS A 40 -9.44 -2.80 2.33
C HIS A 40 -8.02 -2.40 2.73
N PRO A 41 -7.77 -2.11 4.02
CA PRO A 41 -6.43 -1.86 4.50
C PRO A 41 -5.59 -3.12 4.35
N LEU A 42 -4.29 -2.92 4.11
CA LEU A 42 -3.34 -4.00 3.88
C LEU A 42 -2.55 -4.32 5.16
N VAL A 43 -3.29 -4.57 6.26
CA VAL A 43 -2.76 -5.13 7.50
C VAL A 43 -2.90 -6.65 7.45
N ALA A 44 -1.80 -7.36 7.29
CA ALA A 44 -1.81 -8.81 7.13
C ALA A 44 -2.21 -9.55 8.40
N ASP A 45 -1.69 -9.12 9.54
CA ASP A 45 -1.94 -9.74 10.84
C ASP A 45 -1.48 -8.79 11.95
N TRP A 46 -2.17 -8.84 13.06
CA TRP A 46 -1.84 -8.10 14.28
C TRP A 46 -1.98 -8.99 15.51
N ALA A 47 -1.23 -8.65 16.54
CA ALA A 47 -1.37 -9.30 17.84
C ALA A 47 -1.35 -8.24 18.94
N PHE A 48 -2.37 -8.24 19.78
CA PHE A 48 -2.41 -7.41 20.98
C PHE A 48 -1.36 -7.91 21.98
N VAL A 49 -0.57 -6.99 22.52
CA VAL A 49 0.53 -7.30 23.44
C VAL A 49 0.23 -6.85 24.86
N GLY A 50 -0.37 -5.67 25.03
CA GLY A 50 -0.67 -5.17 26.37
C GLY A 50 -1.25 -3.77 26.39
N SER A 51 -2.01 -3.45 27.46
CA SER A 51 -2.72 -2.19 27.63
C SER A 51 -1.93 -1.10 28.38
N SER A 52 -0.72 -1.39 28.85
CA SER A 52 0.14 -0.37 29.46
C SER A 52 0.59 0.64 28.43
N PRO A 53 0.71 1.94 28.74
CA PRO A 53 1.37 2.90 27.84
C PRO A 53 2.89 2.67 27.70
N THR A 54 3.49 1.86 28.58
CA THR A 54 4.89 1.46 28.47
C THR A 54 5.06 0.47 27.33
N PRO A 55 6.04 0.67 26.42
CA PRO A 55 6.29 -0.24 25.33
C PRO A 55 6.56 -1.68 25.80
N PRO A 56 6.03 -2.69 25.10
CA PRO A 56 6.26 -4.07 25.46
C PRO A 56 7.71 -4.50 25.21
N THR A 57 8.16 -5.47 25.98
CA THR A 57 9.44 -6.15 25.78
C THR A 57 9.35 -7.17 24.65
N GLN A 58 10.50 -7.57 24.07
CA GLN A 58 10.56 -8.64 23.07
C GLN A 58 9.93 -9.95 23.58
N ALA A 59 10.07 -10.27 24.87
CA ALA A 59 9.45 -11.45 25.47
C ALA A 59 7.91 -11.38 25.45
N GLN A 60 7.33 -10.21 25.70
CA GLN A 60 5.89 -9.99 25.59
C GLN A 60 5.40 -10.09 24.15
N CYS A 61 6.12 -9.48 23.20
CA CYS A 61 5.81 -9.60 21.77
C CYS A 61 5.87 -11.06 21.30
N ASN A 62 6.90 -11.79 21.72
CA ASN A 62 7.07 -13.20 21.38
C ASN A 62 5.96 -14.11 21.94
N ALA A 63 5.34 -13.71 23.05
CA ALA A 63 4.22 -14.41 23.66
C ALA A 63 2.85 -13.97 23.13
N ALA A 64 2.78 -12.90 22.34
CA ALA A 64 1.51 -12.37 21.82
C ALA A 64 0.86 -13.35 20.84
N THR A 65 -0.46 -13.48 20.96
CA THR A 65 -1.26 -14.37 20.13
C THR A 65 -1.93 -13.57 19.02
N SER A 66 -1.86 -14.04 17.79
CA SER A 66 -2.59 -13.42 16.69
C SER A 66 -4.10 -13.48 16.89
N ALA A 67 -4.83 -12.60 16.23
CA ALA A 67 -6.29 -12.52 16.25
C ALA A 67 -6.99 -13.86 15.96
N GLY A 68 -6.35 -14.76 15.20
CA GLY A 68 -6.83 -16.13 14.92
C GLY A 68 -6.54 -17.17 16.00
N GLY A 69 -6.01 -16.77 17.18
CA GLY A 69 -5.72 -17.68 18.28
C GLY A 69 -4.46 -18.54 18.11
N THR A 70 -3.70 -18.36 17.04
CA THR A 70 -2.44 -19.08 16.82
C THR A 70 -1.28 -18.33 17.43
N ALA A 71 -0.63 -18.93 18.44
CA ALA A 71 0.61 -18.39 18.97
C ALA A 71 1.71 -18.51 17.89
N ARG A 72 2.25 -17.39 17.45
CA ARG A 72 3.42 -17.33 16.58
C ARG A 72 4.47 -16.47 17.26
N PRO A 73 5.71 -16.95 17.42
CA PRO A 73 6.79 -16.10 17.90
C PRO A 73 6.89 -14.85 17.03
N ARG A 74 6.82 -13.69 17.67
CA ARG A 74 6.90 -12.39 16.99
C ARG A 74 8.05 -11.60 17.57
N ARG A 75 8.80 -10.97 16.72
CA ARG A 75 9.70 -9.89 17.11
C ARG A 75 8.96 -8.58 16.91
N CYS A 76 9.20 -7.61 17.77
CA CYS A 76 8.62 -6.28 17.64
C CYS A 76 9.72 -5.24 17.50
N PHE A 77 9.73 -4.64 16.33
CA PHE A 77 10.63 -3.54 16.03
C PHE A 77 10.06 -2.23 16.58
N ASN A 78 10.93 -1.39 17.11
CA ASN A 78 10.63 -0.04 17.53
C ASN A 78 11.29 0.98 16.57
N PRO A 79 10.97 2.29 16.67
CA PRO A 79 11.56 3.30 15.80
C PRO A 79 13.08 3.23 15.70
N THR A 80 13.79 3.14 16.81
CA THR A 80 15.27 3.11 16.83
C THR A 80 15.82 1.88 16.10
N SER A 81 15.29 0.69 16.39
CA SER A 81 15.78 -0.53 15.75
C SER A 81 15.49 -0.52 14.24
N MET A 82 14.34 0.01 13.81
CA MET A 82 14.01 0.13 12.39
C MET A 82 14.90 1.15 11.68
N GLN A 83 15.11 2.33 12.29
CA GLN A 83 16.01 3.36 11.76
C GLN A 83 17.44 2.86 11.60
N ASN A 84 17.92 2.07 12.58
CA ASN A 84 19.26 1.46 12.50
C ASN A 84 19.34 0.41 11.40
N SER A 85 18.32 -0.45 11.29
CA SER A 85 18.29 -1.53 10.29
C SER A 85 18.45 -0.99 8.86
N TYR A 86 17.80 0.11 8.55
CA TYR A 86 17.82 0.67 7.20
C TYR A 86 18.74 1.89 7.04
N ASN A 87 19.70 2.07 7.98
CA ASN A 87 20.70 3.14 7.97
C ASN A 87 20.10 4.57 7.93
N ILE A 88 18.91 4.76 8.52
CA ILE A 88 18.24 6.06 8.63
C ILE A 88 18.87 6.91 9.73
N SER A 89 19.31 6.28 10.82
CA SER A 89 19.83 6.97 12.03
C SER A 89 20.94 7.97 11.72
N SER A 90 21.80 7.70 10.74
CA SER A 90 22.88 8.62 10.33
C SER A 90 22.36 9.89 9.66
N LEU A 91 21.25 9.78 8.92
CA LEU A 91 20.58 10.92 8.30
C LEU A 91 19.91 11.79 9.35
N LEU A 92 19.18 11.17 10.29
CA LEU A 92 18.54 11.87 11.40
C LEU A 92 19.57 12.59 12.28
N ALA A 93 20.69 11.95 12.60
CA ALA A 93 21.78 12.54 13.37
C ALA A 93 22.43 13.75 12.66
N SER A 94 22.28 13.84 11.34
CA SER A 94 22.76 14.97 10.54
C SER A 94 21.71 16.07 10.35
N GLY A 95 20.53 15.96 10.99
CA GLY A 95 19.42 16.91 10.88
C GLY A 95 18.57 16.73 9.61
N ASN A 96 18.71 15.60 8.91
CA ASN A 96 17.88 15.23 7.77
C ASN A 96 16.74 14.35 8.28
N ASP A 97 15.64 14.96 8.68
CA ASP A 97 14.57 14.39 9.49
C ASP A 97 13.16 14.69 8.95
N GLY A 98 13.07 15.16 7.70
CA GLY A 98 11.83 15.51 7.02
C GLY A 98 11.35 16.93 7.27
N HIS A 99 12.11 17.76 7.99
CA HIS A 99 11.71 19.12 8.34
C HIS A 99 11.23 19.94 7.11
N GLY A 100 10.08 20.59 7.28
CA GLY A 100 9.47 21.43 6.24
C GLY A 100 8.74 20.66 5.15
N GLN A 101 8.75 19.32 5.17
CA GLN A 101 7.98 18.49 4.25
C GLN A 101 6.65 18.08 4.87
N THR A 102 5.69 17.69 4.03
CA THR A 102 4.40 17.14 4.47
C THR A 102 4.17 15.78 3.81
N ILE A 103 3.86 14.78 4.61
CA ILE A 103 3.40 13.47 4.18
C ILE A 103 1.89 13.43 4.34
N ALA A 104 1.14 13.19 3.27
CA ALA A 104 -0.28 12.90 3.31
C ALA A 104 -0.51 11.39 3.36
N ILE A 105 -1.29 10.96 4.32
CA ILE A 105 -1.72 9.58 4.53
C ILE A 105 -3.18 9.51 4.16
N ILE A 106 -3.55 8.62 3.23
CA ILE A 106 -4.92 8.52 2.73
C ILE A 106 -5.56 7.26 3.29
N ASP A 107 -6.61 7.40 4.10
CA ASP A 107 -7.28 6.31 4.79
C ASP A 107 -8.80 6.44 4.80
N SER A 108 -9.49 5.36 5.18
CA SER A 108 -10.93 5.39 5.45
C SER A 108 -11.20 5.69 6.93
N PHE A 109 -12.28 6.39 7.20
CA PHE A 109 -12.86 6.72 8.52
C PHE A 109 -11.96 7.54 9.46
N GLY A 110 -10.68 7.23 9.59
CA GLY A 110 -9.81 7.74 10.63
C GLY A 110 -9.90 6.93 11.92
N SER A 111 -9.20 7.40 12.95
CA SER A 111 -9.27 6.91 14.33
C SER A 111 -9.50 8.10 15.26
N ALA A 112 -10.53 8.04 16.07
CA ALA A 112 -10.89 9.15 16.97
C ALA A 112 -9.79 9.46 17.99
N PRO A 113 -9.11 8.49 18.60
CA PRO A 113 -8.04 8.73 19.57
C PRO A 113 -6.65 8.97 18.94
N ILE A 114 -6.49 8.99 17.63
CA ILE A 114 -5.16 9.02 16.98
C ILE A 114 -4.23 10.11 17.52
N ALA A 115 -4.75 11.30 17.84
CA ALA A 115 -3.91 12.37 18.38
C ALA A 115 -3.40 12.07 19.80
N SER A 116 -4.10 11.27 20.58
CA SER A 116 -3.65 10.79 21.90
C SER A 116 -2.80 9.55 21.80
N ASP A 117 -3.08 8.67 20.85
CA ASP A 117 -2.32 7.46 20.61
C ASP A 117 -0.92 7.79 20.10
N LEU A 118 -0.81 8.73 19.16
CA LEU A 118 0.47 9.27 18.68
C LEU A 118 1.29 9.89 19.82
N ASN A 119 0.65 10.65 20.73
CA ASN A 119 1.36 11.21 21.88
C ASN A 119 1.93 10.13 22.81
N VAL A 120 1.21 9.02 23.01
CA VAL A 120 1.73 7.88 23.79
C VAL A 120 2.89 7.21 23.06
N PHE A 121 2.79 7.01 21.76
CA PHE A 121 3.85 6.43 20.93
C PHE A 121 5.13 7.28 21.00
N ASP A 122 5.01 8.59 20.80
CA ASP A 122 6.14 9.51 20.80
C ASP A 122 6.82 9.59 22.18
N ASN A 123 6.04 9.66 23.25
CA ASN A 123 6.58 9.58 24.61
C ASN A 123 7.30 8.25 24.89
N ALA A 124 6.77 7.15 24.36
CA ALA A 124 7.32 5.81 24.60
C ALA A 124 8.69 5.60 23.95
N PHE A 125 8.92 6.23 22.80
CA PHE A 125 10.14 6.03 22.01
C PHE A 125 11.02 7.28 21.90
N GLY A 126 10.60 8.40 22.48
CA GLY A 126 11.33 9.66 22.40
C GLY A 126 11.37 10.26 21.01
N VAL A 127 10.31 10.02 20.22
CA VAL A 127 10.12 10.65 18.91
C VAL A 127 9.73 12.13 19.10
N GLN A 128 10.06 12.99 18.16
CA GLN A 128 9.71 14.40 18.19
C GLN A 128 8.19 14.58 18.17
N HIS A 129 7.63 15.30 19.13
CA HIS A 129 6.19 15.57 19.14
C HIS A 129 5.74 16.47 17.99
N LEU A 130 4.54 16.23 17.51
CA LEU A 130 3.85 17.03 16.50
C LEU A 130 2.83 17.99 17.12
N CYS A 131 2.78 19.21 16.61
CA CYS A 131 1.74 20.17 16.95
C CYS A 131 0.38 19.71 16.43
N GLY A 132 -0.47 19.25 17.30
CA GLY A 132 -1.76 18.62 16.99
C GLY A 132 -1.99 17.33 17.76
N GLU A 133 -0.97 16.78 18.41
CA GLU A 133 -1.13 15.71 19.38
C GLU A 133 -1.90 16.17 20.62
N ALA A 134 -2.64 15.24 21.21
CA ALA A 134 -3.31 15.51 22.48
C ALA A 134 -2.28 15.69 23.60
N ASN A 135 -2.53 16.63 24.50
CA ASN A 135 -1.70 16.92 25.67
C ASN A 135 -0.26 17.43 25.33
N TYR A 136 0.00 17.84 24.09
CA TYR A 136 1.23 18.49 23.70
C TYR A 136 1.03 20.00 23.53
N THR A 137 1.96 20.80 24.07
CA THR A 137 1.96 22.25 23.88
C THR A 137 2.92 22.63 22.76
N CYS A 138 2.37 23.05 21.64
CA CYS A 138 3.13 23.43 20.45
C CYS A 138 4.19 24.49 20.73
N GLN A 139 5.37 24.29 20.16
CA GLN A 139 6.44 25.26 20.17
C GLN A 139 6.66 25.85 18.77
N PRO A 140 7.17 27.06 18.64
CA PRO A 140 7.53 27.61 17.32
C PRO A 140 8.51 26.72 16.56
N GLY A 141 8.14 26.31 15.36
CA GLY A 141 8.97 25.44 14.52
C GLY A 141 8.72 23.94 14.69
N ASP A 142 7.78 23.54 15.53
CA ASP A 142 7.35 22.15 15.61
C ASP A 142 6.66 21.72 14.30
N PRO A 143 6.88 20.49 13.87
CA PRO A 143 6.09 19.88 12.81
C PRO A 143 4.63 19.70 13.26
N THR A 144 3.72 19.52 12.31
CA THR A 144 2.29 19.48 12.61
C THR A 144 1.67 18.12 12.31
N PHE A 145 0.74 17.69 13.18
CA PHE A 145 -0.23 16.64 12.88
C PHE A 145 -1.59 17.29 12.60
N LYS A 146 -2.17 16.98 11.45
CA LYS A 146 -3.48 17.50 11.04
C LYS A 146 -4.34 16.40 10.47
N ILE A 147 -5.65 16.49 10.71
CA ILE A 147 -6.65 15.59 10.13
C ILE A 147 -7.50 16.38 9.15
N LEU A 148 -7.62 15.88 7.94
CA LEU A 148 -8.46 16.42 6.88
C LEU A 148 -9.47 15.34 6.47
N GLN A 149 -10.75 15.63 6.65
CA GLN A 149 -11.84 14.73 6.27
C GLN A 149 -12.44 15.21 4.95
N VAL A 150 -12.33 14.39 3.92
CA VAL A 150 -12.77 14.72 2.56
C VAL A 150 -13.92 13.81 2.17
N GLN A 151 -15.06 14.41 1.74
CA GLN A 151 -16.22 13.66 1.27
C GLN A 151 -16.95 14.40 0.13
N GLY A 152 -17.74 13.61 -0.62
CA GLY A 152 -18.61 14.15 -1.66
C GLY A 152 -17.90 14.57 -2.94
N SER A 153 -18.67 15.25 -3.79
CA SER A 153 -18.20 15.79 -5.06
C SER A 153 -18.91 17.12 -5.34
N PRO A 154 -18.21 18.26 -5.33
CA PRO A 154 -16.77 18.39 -5.10
C PRO A 154 -16.38 17.95 -3.67
N PRO A 155 -15.13 17.58 -3.46
CA PRO A 155 -14.64 17.26 -2.12
C PRO A 155 -14.86 18.41 -1.14
N ALA A 156 -15.33 18.09 0.06
CA ALA A 156 -15.54 19.03 1.16
C ALA A 156 -14.99 18.43 2.44
N VAL A 157 -14.55 19.27 3.35
CA VAL A 157 -14.11 18.85 4.67
C VAL A 157 -15.34 18.63 5.56
N ALA A 158 -15.52 17.40 6.06
CA ALA A 158 -16.60 17.05 6.95
C ALA A 158 -16.24 15.84 7.82
N PRO A 159 -16.82 15.71 9.02
CA PRO A 159 -16.66 14.51 9.81
C PRO A 159 -17.17 13.27 9.08
N PRO A 160 -16.49 12.12 9.15
CA PRO A 160 -17.00 10.88 8.60
C PRO A 160 -18.30 10.47 9.33
N PRO A 161 -19.26 9.88 8.63
CA PRO A 161 -20.50 9.41 9.26
C PRO A 161 -20.22 8.20 10.16
N ASN A 162 -20.75 8.22 11.39
CA ASN A 162 -20.60 7.14 12.36
C ASN A 162 -21.64 6.01 12.21
N ASN A 163 -22.39 5.97 11.12
CA ASN A 163 -23.52 5.06 10.93
C ASN A 163 -23.62 4.54 9.48
N GLY A 164 -22.54 4.59 8.73
CA GLY A 164 -22.48 4.14 7.33
C GLY A 164 -22.33 2.63 7.19
N THR A 165 -22.53 2.13 5.99
CA THR A 165 -22.13 0.77 5.60
C THR A 165 -20.60 0.66 5.65
N GLY A 166 -20.09 -0.47 6.16
CA GLY A 166 -18.65 -0.69 6.26
C GLY A 166 -18.07 -0.43 7.65
N LEU A 167 -18.90 -0.09 8.62
CA LEU A 167 -18.47 0.07 10.01
C LEU A 167 -17.86 -1.19 10.62
N GLU A 168 -18.16 -2.35 10.04
CA GLU A 168 -17.54 -3.63 10.41
C GLU A 168 -16.02 -3.63 10.26
N ASN A 169 -15.48 -2.78 9.40
CA ASN A 169 -14.05 -2.63 9.20
C ASN A 169 -13.46 -1.40 9.93
N HIS A 170 -14.29 -0.66 10.66
CA HIS A 170 -13.86 0.58 11.31
C HIS A 170 -12.66 0.37 12.24
N ASN A 171 -12.69 -0.68 13.07
CA ASN A 171 -11.61 -0.97 14.01
C ASN A 171 -10.33 -1.45 13.28
N LEU A 172 -10.47 -2.11 12.13
CA LEU A 172 -9.33 -2.49 11.30
C LEU A 172 -8.70 -1.22 10.67
N TRP A 173 -9.53 -0.32 10.16
CA TRP A 173 -9.06 0.97 9.66
C TRP A 173 -8.46 1.85 10.75
N ALA A 174 -8.95 1.78 11.99
CA ALA A 174 -8.36 2.52 13.10
C ALA A 174 -6.92 2.06 13.41
N ILE A 175 -6.66 0.74 13.36
CA ILE A 175 -5.28 0.25 13.54
C ILE A 175 -4.39 0.56 12.35
N GLU A 176 -4.96 0.57 11.12
CA GLU A 176 -4.25 1.03 9.92
C GLU A 176 -3.81 2.47 10.06
N VAL A 177 -4.74 3.37 10.43
CA VAL A 177 -4.46 4.79 10.68
C VAL A 177 -3.35 4.97 11.72
N SER A 178 -3.41 4.21 12.83
CA SER A 178 -2.37 4.27 13.86
C SER A 178 -1.02 3.83 13.30
N LEU A 179 -0.98 2.72 12.55
CA LEU A 179 0.22 2.21 11.90
C LEU A 179 0.83 3.24 10.95
N ASP A 180 0.02 3.78 10.04
CA ASP A 180 0.51 4.67 8.99
C ASP A 180 1.02 5.99 9.56
N VAL A 181 0.29 6.59 10.50
CA VAL A 181 0.67 7.85 11.15
C VAL A 181 1.95 7.68 11.97
N GLU A 182 1.98 6.68 12.86
CA GLU A 182 3.11 6.45 13.77
C GLU A 182 4.39 6.11 13.00
N TRP A 183 4.31 5.31 11.94
CA TRP A 183 5.50 4.83 11.24
C TRP A 183 5.99 5.76 10.12
N ALA A 184 5.13 6.55 9.50
CA ALA A 184 5.58 7.67 8.67
C ALA A 184 6.34 8.71 9.52
N HIS A 185 5.77 9.02 10.70
CA HIS A 185 6.37 9.93 11.66
C HIS A 185 7.68 9.40 12.26
N ALA A 186 7.73 8.12 12.64
CA ALA A 186 8.94 7.50 13.19
C ALA A 186 10.15 7.57 12.24
N VAL A 187 9.94 7.52 10.92
CA VAL A 187 11.02 7.61 9.93
C VAL A 187 11.39 9.07 9.64
N ALA A 188 10.43 9.97 9.56
CA ALA A 188 10.67 11.38 9.29
C ALA A 188 10.10 12.25 10.43
N PRO A 189 10.76 12.28 11.60
CA PRO A 189 10.16 12.79 12.84
C PRO A 189 9.89 14.31 12.85
N ARG A 190 10.37 15.05 11.87
CA ARG A 190 10.07 16.48 11.72
C ARG A 190 9.31 16.81 10.44
N ALA A 191 8.84 15.82 9.69
CA ALA A 191 7.86 16.05 8.65
C ALA A 191 6.48 16.37 9.28
N ASN A 192 5.70 17.21 8.61
CA ASN A 192 4.29 17.36 8.93
C ASN A 192 3.54 16.10 8.48
N ILE A 193 2.62 15.63 9.30
CA ILE A 193 1.72 14.53 8.97
C ILE A 193 0.32 15.09 8.71
N LEU A 194 -0.23 14.81 7.53
CA LEU A 194 -1.59 15.14 7.14
C LEU A 194 -2.38 13.86 6.93
N LEU A 195 -3.13 13.44 7.94
CA LEU A 195 -4.06 12.32 7.81
C LEU A 195 -5.30 12.79 7.03
N VAL A 196 -5.54 12.19 5.87
CA VAL A 196 -6.68 12.50 5.01
C VAL A 196 -7.63 11.33 5.00
N THR A 197 -8.84 11.53 5.54
CA THR A 197 -9.82 10.46 5.70
C THR A 197 -11.04 10.66 4.82
N THR A 198 -11.63 9.54 4.39
CA THR A 198 -12.89 9.50 3.65
C THR A 198 -13.97 8.81 4.47
N PRO A 199 -15.27 9.11 4.23
CA PRO A 199 -16.36 8.49 4.97
C PRO A 199 -16.79 7.13 4.43
N THR A 200 -16.12 6.61 3.42
CA THR A 200 -16.49 5.39 2.73
C THR A 200 -15.50 4.27 3.02
N ALA A 201 -16.04 3.07 3.25
CA ALA A 201 -15.28 1.86 3.44
C ALA A 201 -15.31 0.98 2.18
N GLU A 202 -14.39 0.04 2.14
CA GLU A 202 -14.20 -0.95 1.10
C GLU A 202 -15.45 -1.79 0.78
N VAL A 203 -16.31 -2.01 1.78
CA VAL A 203 -17.53 -2.83 1.59
C VAL A 203 -18.56 -2.23 0.65
N LEU A 204 -18.42 -0.96 0.30
CA LEU A 204 -19.24 -0.30 -0.71
C LEU A 204 -18.73 -0.55 -2.14
N GLY A 205 -17.76 -1.39 -2.31
CA GLY A 205 -17.20 -1.78 -3.59
C GLY A 205 -16.56 -0.62 -4.32
N VAL A 206 -16.85 -0.47 -5.63
CA VAL A 206 -16.32 0.63 -6.45
C VAL A 206 -16.55 2.02 -5.87
N GLN A 207 -17.41 2.19 -4.88
CA GLN A 207 -17.69 3.51 -4.30
C GLN A 207 -16.58 4.02 -3.38
N GLY A 208 -15.82 3.14 -2.74
CA GLY A 208 -14.70 3.51 -1.88
C GLY A 208 -13.55 4.18 -2.67
N PHE A 209 -13.07 3.55 -3.71
CA PHE A 209 -11.98 4.08 -4.53
C PHE A 209 -12.24 5.48 -5.11
N PRO A 210 -13.41 5.81 -5.68
CA PRO A 210 -13.66 7.16 -6.17
C PRO A 210 -13.48 8.23 -5.10
N ASP A 211 -13.88 7.97 -3.87
CA ASP A 211 -13.75 8.94 -2.78
C ASP A 211 -12.30 9.07 -2.31
N MET A 212 -11.55 7.97 -2.23
CA MET A 212 -10.12 8.01 -1.92
C MET A 212 -9.34 8.77 -3.00
N MET A 213 -9.61 8.50 -4.28
CA MET A 213 -8.96 9.21 -5.40
C MET A 213 -9.33 10.70 -5.44
N LYS A 214 -10.55 11.09 -5.03
CA LYS A 214 -10.91 12.50 -4.85
C LYS A 214 -10.14 13.14 -3.69
N ALA A 215 -9.92 12.41 -2.60
CA ALA A 215 -9.14 12.88 -1.48
C ALA A 215 -7.69 13.14 -1.89
N GLU A 216 -7.08 12.23 -2.65
CA GLU A 216 -5.75 12.44 -3.21
C GLU A 216 -5.69 13.61 -4.19
N GLN A 217 -6.65 13.69 -5.11
CA GLN A 217 -6.74 14.83 -6.05
C GLN A 217 -6.85 16.14 -5.28
N PHE A 218 -7.63 16.18 -4.18
CA PHE A 218 -7.75 17.36 -3.33
C PHE A 218 -6.40 17.76 -2.72
N VAL A 219 -5.62 16.80 -2.21
CA VAL A 219 -4.28 17.04 -1.66
C VAL A 219 -3.36 17.65 -2.72
N ILE A 220 -3.37 17.11 -3.94
CA ILE A 220 -2.54 17.56 -5.05
C ILE A 220 -2.95 18.96 -5.54
N ASP A 221 -4.24 19.17 -5.78
CA ASP A 221 -4.77 20.44 -6.31
C ASP A 221 -4.55 21.62 -5.35
N HIS A 222 -4.50 21.34 -4.04
CA HIS A 222 -4.28 22.36 -3.02
C HIS A 222 -2.82 22.42 -2.52
N HIS A 223 -1.91 21.64 -3.13
CA HIS A 223 -0.48 21.59 -2.76
C HIS A 223 -0.25 21.34 -1.27
N LEU A 224 -1.01 20.40 -0.68
CA LEU A 224 -0.99 20.15 0.77
C LEU A 224 0.16 19.25 1.20
N ALA A 225 0.72 18.45 0.30
CA ALA A 225 1.80 17.52 0.60
C ALA A 225 2.74 17.33 -0.59
N SER A 226 3.98 16.95 -0.31
CA SER A 226 4.99 16.55 -1.31
C SER A 226 5.10 15.03 -1.47
N VAL A 227 4.51 14.27 -0.54
CA VAL A 227 4.47 12.80 -0.55
C VAL A 227 3.07 12.35 -0.18
N ILE A 228 2.54 11.36 -0.90
CA ILE A 228 1.29 10.66 -0.59
C ILE A 228 1.63 9.19 -0.35
N THR A 229 1.13 8.61 0.73
CA THR A 229 1.15 7.18 0.99
C THR A 229 -0.26 6.63 1.17
N GLN A 230 -0.48 5.40 0.72
CA GLN A 230 -1.76 4.74 0.74
C GLN A 230 -1.58 3.24 1.02
N SER A 231 -2.24 2.77 2.07
CA SER A 231 -2.11 1.40 2.57
C SER A 231 -3.38 0.60 2.32
N PHE A 232 -3.87 0.63 1.08
CA PHE A 232 -5.07 -0.09 0.65
C PHE A 232 -4.95 -0.56 -0.80
N GLY A 233 -5.77 -1.52 -1.17
CA GLY A 233 -5.80 -2.00 -2.54
C GLY A 233 -6.85 -3.07 -2.81
N ALA A 234 -7.01 -3.38 -4.08
CA ALA A 234 -7.82 -4.52 -4.54
C ALA A 234 -7.21 -5.11 -5.81
N GLY A 235 -7.36 -6.42 -6.00
CA GLY A 235 -6.91 -7.09 -7.22
C GLY A 235 -7.49 -6.44 -8.47
N GLU A 236 -6.68 -6.26 -9.52
CA GLU A 236 -7.12 -5.62 -10.76
C GLU A 236 -8.38 -6.27 -11.36
N GLU A 237 -8.55 -7.57 -11.16
CA GLU A 237 -9.68 -8.37 -11.66
C GLU A 237 -10.99 -8.10 -10.93
N THR A 238 -10.95 -7.42 -9.78
CA THR A 238 -12.17 -7.06 -9.04
C THR A 238 -12.86 -5.83 -9.60
N PHE A 239 -12.19 -5.06 -10.45
CA PHE A 239 -12.78 -3.94 -11.18
C PHE A 239 -13.66 -4.46 -12.32
N GLY A 240 -14.79 -3.80 -12.56
CA GLY A 240 -15.74 -4.23 -13.58
C GLY A 240 -15.18 -4.23 -15.02
N SER A 241 -14.11 -3.49 -15.27
CA SER A 241 -13.33 -3.50 -16.51
C SER A 241 -12.02 -2.74 -16.30
N ALA A 242 -11.04 -2.96 -17.18
CA ALA A 242 -9.82 -2.13 -17.21
C ALA A 242 -10.15 -0.64 -17.35
N ALA A 243 -11.17 -0.28 -18.12
CA ALA A 243 -11.59 1.11 -18.29
C ALA A 243 -12.10 1.73 -16.98
N SER A 244 -12.84 0.98 -16.15
CA SER A 244 -13.33 1.48 -14.86
C SER A 244 -12.18 1.74 -13.89
N LEU A 245 -11.13 0.91 -13.91
CA LEU A 245 -9.90 1.17 -13.16
C LEU A 245 -9.15 2.40 -13.72
N LEU A 246 -8.92 2.44 -15.02
CA LEU A 246 -8.18 3.53 -15.68
C LEU A 246 -8.83 4.91 -15.48
N ASN A 247 -10.15 4.99 -15.31
CA ASN A 247 -10.86 6.23 -15.03
C ASN A 247 -10.62 6.78 -13.60
N LEU A 248 -10.02 6.00 -12.70
CA LEU A 248 -9.71 6.43 -11.33
C LEU A 248 -8.36 7.13 -11.19
N ARG A 249 -7.51 7.10 -12.23
CA ARG A 249 -6.11 7.51 -12.18
C ARG A 249 -5.85 9.02 -12.18
N GLY A 250 -6.87 9.86 -12.11
CA GLY A 250 -6.72 11.32 -12.25
C GLY A 250 -5.67 11.92 -11.32
N ALA A 251 -5.71 11.57 -10.04
CA ALA A 251 -4.74 12.01 -9.04
C ALA A 251 -3.30 11.59 -9.39
N PHE A 252 -3.10 10.33 -9.76
CA PHE A 252 -1.77 9.82 -10.13
C PHE A 252 -1.22 10.50 -11.39
N GLN A 253 -2.09 10.84 -12.35
CA GLN A 253 -1.68 11.57 -13.56
C GLN A 253 -1.29 13.02 -13.25
N ALA A 254 -1.89 13.65 -12.24
CA ALA A 254 -1.59 15.00 -11.80
C ALA A 254 -0.33 15.09 -10.93
N ALA A 255 -0.04 14.06 -10.11
CA ALA A 255 1.02 14.06 -9.11
C ALA A 255 2.42 14.39 -9.66
N PRO A 256 2.90 13.83 -10.80
CA PRO A 256 4.22 14.17 -11.35
C PRO A 256 4.37 15.67 -11.67
N GLY A 257 3.34 16.28 -12.28
CA GLY A 257 3.34 17.71 -12.61
C GLY A 257 3.32 18.62 -11.37
N ALA A 258 2.81 18.11 -10.24
CA ALA A 258 2.79 18.80 -8.96
C ALA A 258 4.05 18.54 -8.12
N GLY A 259 4.98 17.69 -8.58
CA GLY A 259 6.17 17.31 -7.84
C GLY A 259 5.87 16.44 -6.62
N VAL A 260 4.75 15.69 -6.64
CA VAL A 260 4.29 14.81 -5.55
C VAL A 260 4.70 13.37 -5.85
N THR A 261 5.31 12.71 -4.87
CA THR A 261 5.57 11.27 -4.92
C THR A 261 4.38 10.52 -4.35
N VAL A 262 3.88 9.52 -5.08
CA VAL A 262 2.79 8.65 -4.62
C VAL A 262 3.33 7.24 -4.40
N LEU A 263 3.12 6.71 -3.19
CA LEU A 263 3.49 5.35 -2.82
C LEU A 263 2.24 4.54 -2.45
N ALA A 264 2.29 3.24 -2.67
CA ALA A 264 1.24 2.33 -2.25
C ALA A 264 1.80 1.00 -1.76
N SER A 265 1.19 0.45 -0.73
CA SER A 265 1.39 -0.93 -0.30
C SER A 265 1.03 -1.91 -1.40
N SER A 266 1.90 -2.90 -1.67
CA SER A 266 1.71 -3.79 -2.82
C SER A 266 0.67 -4.90 -2.59
N GLY A 267 0.30 -5.17 -1.34
CA GLY A 267 -0.66 -6.20 -0.95
C GLY A 267 -0.08 -7.27 -0.03
N ASP A 268 -0.96 -8.02 0.63
CA ASP A 268 -0.63 -8.95 1.70
C ASP A 268 -0.98 -10.41 1.38
N GLY A 269 -1.50 -10.65 0.20
CA GLY A 269 -1.86 -11.96 -0.30
C GLY A 269 -0.80 -12.66 -1.17
N GLY A 270 0.39 -12.09 -1.30
CA GLY A 270 1.36 -12.55 -2.29
C GLY A 270 0.79 -12.39 -3.69
N THR A 271 0.78 -13.49 -4.47
CA THR A 271 0.13 -13.54 -5.79
C THR A 271 -1.37 -13.87 -5.71
N ALA A 272 -1.89 -14.22 -4.52
CA ALA A 272 -3.24 -14.74 -4.31
C ALA A 272 -4.18 -13.66 -3.78
N ASN A 273 -4.60 -12.74 -4.63
CA ASN A 273 -5.52 -11.67 -4.25
C ASN A 273 -6.96 -12.18 -4.07
N ALA A 274 -7.66 -11.60 -3.09
CA ALA A 274 -9.05 -11.93 -2.83
C ALA A 274 -9.98 -11.34 -3.89
N PHE A 275 -11.00 -12.11 -4.29
CA PHE A 275 -12.04 -11.67 -5.21
C PHE A 275 -13.23 -11.02 -4.50
N LYS A 276 -13.42 -11.31 -3.21
CA LYS A 276 -14.47 -10.76 -2.35
C LYS A 276 -13.92 -10.49 -0.96
N THR A 277 -14.62 -9.68 -0.17
CA THR A 277 -14.20 -9.42 1.21
C THR A 277 -14.14 -10.68 2.06
N PRO A 278 -13.24 -10.76 3.04
CA PRO A 278 -13.19 -11.84 4.02
C PRO A 278 -14.54 -12.11 4.72
N ILE A 279 -15.38 -11.10 4.87
CA ILE A 279 -16.66 -11.17 5.59
C ILE A 279 -17.78 -11.87 4.80
N LYS A 280 -17.66 -11.97 3.47
CA LYS A 280 -18.74 -12.50 2.60
C LYS A 280 -18.33 -13.71 1.73
N ASN A 281 -17.60 -14.68 2.26
CA ASN A 281 -17.04 -15.81 1.51
C ASN A 281 -16.00 -15.36 0.47
N PRO A 282 -14.74 -15.19 0.87
CA PRO A 282 -13.68 -14.80 -0.05
C PRO A 282 -13.46 -15.92 -1.07
N GLY A 283 -13.60 -15.58 -2.34
CA GLY A 283 -12.96 -16.32 -3.42
C GLY A 283 -11.58 -15.76 -3.62
N THR A 284 -10.61 -16.59 -3.96
CA THR A 284 -9.32 -16.15 -4.46
C THR A 284 -9.38 -16.06 -5.98
N ILE A 285 -8.75 -15.06 -6.56
CA ILE A 285 -8.51 -14.97 -8.01
C ILE A 285 -7.70 -16.22 -8.39
N PRO A 286 -8.17 -17.06 -9.34
CA PRO A 286 -7.60 -18.40 -9.55
C PRO A 286 -6.27 -18.42 -10.33
N PHE A 287 -5.56 -17.31 -10.38
CA PHE A 287 -4.27 -17.13 -11.05
C PHE A 287 -3.49 -15.98 -10.38
N PRO A 288 -2.18 -15.89 -10.60
CA PRO A 288 -1.37 -14.79 -10.06
C PRO A 288 -1.89 -13.44 -10.50
N SER A 289 -2.14 -12.56 -9.55
CA SER A 289 -2.72 -11.24 -9.78
C SER A 289 -2.03 -10.19 -8.90
N VAL A 290 -2.19 -8.93 -9.25
CA VAL A 290 -1.63 -7.79 -8.52
C VAL A 290 -2.73 -6.83 -8.10
N GLY A 291 -2.47 -6.06 -7.05
CA GLY A 291 -3.41 -5.05 -6.54
C GLY A 291 -3.18 -3.68 -7.17
N TRP A 292 -4.28 -2.97 -7.45
CA TRP A 292 -4.28 -1.53 -7.71
C TRP A 292 -4.68 -0.81 -6.41
N PRO A 293 -4.03 0.33 -6.01
CA PRO A 293 -3.27 1.25 -6.86
C PRO A 293 -1.78 0.93 -7.02
N ALA A 294 -1.20 -0.02 -6.31
CA ALA A 294 0.22 -0.33 -6.41
C ALA A 294 0.68 -0.69 -7.84
N SER A 295 -0.17 -1.36 -8.63
CA SER A 295 0.15 -1.71 -10.01
C SER A 295 0.17 -0.53 -10.99
N ASP A 296 -0.32 0.67 -10.59
CA ASP A 296 -0.27 1.84 -11.45
C ASP A 296 1.18 2.25 -11.74
N PRO A 297 1.56 2.48 -13.00
CA PRO A 297 2.93 2.88 -13.33
C PRO A 297 3.39 4.20 -12.71
N LEU A 298 2.46 5.08 -12.32
CA LEU A 298 2.73 6.38 -11.71
C LEU A 298 2.80 6.32 -10.17
N VAL A 299 2.58 5.13 -9.60
CA VAL A 299 2.68 4.85 -8.18
C VAL A 299 3.92 4.00 -7.92
N THR A 300 4.64 4.27 -6.85
CA THR A 300 5.73 3.40 -6.38
C THR A 300 5.15 2.31 -5.49
N ALA A 301 5.24 1.08 -5.94
CA ALA A 301 4.75 -0.09 -5.22
C ALA A 301 5.76 -0.55 -4.16
N VAL A 302 5.34 -0.61 -2.90
CA VAL A 302 6.18 -1.04 -1.79
C VAL A 302 5.78 -2.43 -1.32
N GLY A 303 6.65 -3.41 -1.54
CA GLY A 303 6.49 -4.80 -1.13
C GLY A 303 6.96 -5.09 0.28
N GLY A 304 6.90 -6.37 0.65
CA GLY A 304 7.14 -6.82 2.01
C GLY A 304 8.25 -7.85 2.18
N THR A 305 9.03 -7.69 3.24
CA THR A 305 10.10 -8.61 3.64
C THR A 305 9.96 -9.09 5.08
N TYR A 306 10.71 -10.11 5.47
CA TYR A 306 11.10 -10.40 6.84
C TYR A 306 12.41 -9.66 7.10
N LEU A 307 12.44 -8.76 8.05
CA LEU A 307 13.67 -8.13 8.50
C LEU A 307 14.42 -9.06 9.45
N CYS A 308 15.67 -9.36 9.13
CA CYS A 308 16.49 -10.33 9.86
C CYS A 308 17.45 -9.71 10.89
N THR A 309 17.48 -8.38 11.02
CA THR A 309 18.29 -7.69 12.03
C THR A 309 17.76 -7.91 13.45
N ASP A 310 18.57 -7.64 14.45
CA ASP A 310 18.17 -7.67 15.87
C ASP A 310 17.04 -6.67 16.13
N ALA A 311 15.93 -7.12 16.69
CA ALA A 311 14.73 -6.32 16.86
C ALA A 311 14.84 -5.23 17.95
N VAL A 312 15.86 -5.31 18.81
CA VAL A 312 16.11 -4.32 19.85
C VAL A 312 17.02 -3.19 19.33
N THR A 313 18.09 -3.57 18.65
CA THR A 313 19.14 -2.64 18.24
C THR A 313 19.11 -2.31 16.75
N GLY A 314 18.64 -3.21 15.90
CA GLY A 314 18.68 -3.07 14.44
C GLY A 314 20.09 -3.16 13.82
N LEU A 315 21.13 -3.43 14.60
CA LEU A 315 22.52 -3.25 14.14
C LEU A 315 23.16 -4.53 13.57
N ALA A 316 22.66 -5.70 13.87
CA ALA A 316 23.26 -6.96 13.45
C ALA A 316 22.19 -7.96 13.01
N ILE A 317 22.57 -8.86 12.11
CA ILE A 317 21.69 -9.96 11.73
C ILE A 317 21.51 -10.88 12.93
N ASP A 318 20.24 -11.13 13.32
CA ASP A 318 19.87 -12.04 14.37
C ASP A 318 19.48 -13.39 13.77
N THR A 319 20.27 -14.43 14.03
CA THR A 319 19.99 -15.80 13.60
C THR A 319 19.58 -16.71 14.74
N ALA A 320 19.48 -16.21 15.98
CA ALA A 320 19.23 -17.02 17.17
C ALA A 320 17.73 -17.28 17.39
N SER A 321 16.93 -16.22 17.38
CA SER A 321 15.47 -16.30 17.63
C SER A 321 14.62 -15.57 16.61
N PRO A 322 15.08 -15.35 15.39
CA PRO A 322 14.31 -14.70 14.34
C PRO A 322 13.22 -15.64 13.79
N PRO A 323 12.33 -15.18 12.89
CA PRO A 323 11.52 -16.06 12.08
C PRO A 323 12.39 -17.15 11.43
N ALA A 324 11.81 -18.33 11.22
CA ALA A 324 12.58 -19.46 10.67
C ALA A 324 13.32 -19.11 9.38
N SER A 325 12.73 -18.24 8.55
CA SER A 325 13.31 -17.72 7.31
C SER A 325 14.61 -16.94 7.48
N CYS A 326 14.85 -16.31 8.63
CA CYS A 326 16.07 -15.58 8.93
C CYS A 326 17.15 -16.44 9.61
N GLN A 327 16.80 -17.65 10.09
CA GLN A 327 17.76 -18.53 10.73
C GLN A 327 18.80 -19.06 9.74
N ALA A 328 20.00 -19.33 10.21
CA ALA A 328 21.13 -19.76 9.36
C ALA A 328 20.83 -20.97 8.46
N ALA A 329 19.91 -21.85 8.87
CA ALA A 329 19.45 -22.98 8.04
C ALA A 329 18.70 -22.54 6.77
N HIS A 330 18.06 -21.38 6.78
CA HIS A 330 17.26 -20.85 5.68
C HIS A 330 17.85 -19.57 5.07
N ASN A 331 18.72 -18.90 5.79
CA ASN A 331 19.47 -17.71 5.38
C ASN A 331 20.98 -17.91 5.65
N PRO A 332 21.64 -18.83 4.95
CA PRO A 332 23.04 -19.16 5.22
C PRO A 332 24.01 -18.03 4.85
N SER A 333 23.63 -17.13 3.97
CA SER A 333 24.42 -15.94 3.61
C SER A 333 24.29 -14.79 4.61
N GLY A 334 23.32 -14.87 5.56
CA GLY A 334 23.06 -13.79 6.51
C GLY A 334 22.53 -12.54 5.81
N ASP A 335 21.66 -12.72 4.79
CA ASP A 335 21.04 -11.60 4.10
C ASP A 335 20.21 -10.75 5.08
N HIS A 336 20.21 -9.46 4.86
CA HIS A 336 19.57 -8.46 5.72
C HIS A 336 18.05 -8.67 5.84
N ASP A 337 17.43 -8.99 4.71
CA ASP A 337 16.02 -9.32 4.59
C ASP A 337 15.85 -10.63 3.80
N VAL A 338 14.74 -11.31 4.03
CA VAL A 338 14.26 -12.40 3.19
C VAL A 338 12.81 -12.13 2.79
N THR A 339 12.33 -12.74 1.71
CA THR A 339 10.97 -12.51 1.23
C THR A 339 9.94 -12.88 2.30
N TRP A 340 8.99 -11.99 2.54
CA TRP A 340 7.75 -12.35 3.21
C TRP A 340 6.77 -12.93 2.18
N PRO A 341 6.22 -14.16 2.38
CA PRO A 341 5.32 -14.77 1.39
C PRO A 341 4.07 -13.94 1.08
N GLY A 342 3.63 -13.10 2.03
CA GLY A 342 2.50 -12.20 1.83
C GLY A 342 2.77 -11.01 0.92
N SER A 343 4.02 -10.72 0.57
CA SER A 343 4.35 -9.58 -0.29
C SER A 343 3.61 -9.63 -1.62
N GLY A 344 2.70 -8.68 -1.83
CA GLY A 344 1.96 -8.56 -3.08
C GLY A 344 2.91 -8.29 -4.24
N GLY A 345 2.81 -9.10 -5.31
CA GLY A 345 3.72 -8.92 -6.43
C GLY A 345 3.44 -9.85 -7.59
N GLY A 346 3.89 -9.43 -8.75
CA GLY A 346 3.65 -10.09 -10.02
C GLY A 346 3.48 -9.10 -11.15
N TYR A 347 2.77 -9.49 -12.20
CA TYR A 347 2.60 -8.71 -13.41
C TYR A 347 1.16 -8.21 -13.55
N SER A 348 1.01 -6.95 -13.89
CA SER A 348 -0.29 -6.32 -14.16
C SER A 348 -0.97 -6.93 -15.38
N HIS A 349 -2.28 -7.07 -15.32
CA HIS A 349 -3.12 -7.44 -16.45
C HIS A 349 -3.74 -6.21 -17.15
N VAL A 350 -3.56 -5.02 -16.58
CA VAL A 350 -4.10 -3.74 -17.08
C VAL A 350 -3.01 -2.86 -17.68
N PHE A 351 -1.83 -2.79 -17.05
CA PHE A 351 -0.77 -1.88 -17.43
C PHE A 351 0.34 -2.60 -18.19
N GLY A 352 0.66 -2.08 -19.37
CA GLY A 352 1.74 -2.60 -20.23
C GLY A 352 3.14 -2.31 -19.69
N THR A 353 4.13 -2.77 -20.42
CA THR A 353 5.55 -2.60 -20.13
C THR A 353 5.92 -1.13 -19.92
N GLN A 354 6.71 -0.87 -18.90
CA GLN A 354 7.31 0.42 -18.64
C GLN A 354 8.76 0.44 -19.14
N PRO A 355 9.16 1.44 -19.95
CA PRO A 355 10.52 1.48 -20.52
C PRO A 355 11.63 1.40 -19.47
N TRP A 356 11.44 2.08 -18.34
CA TRP A 356 12.40 2.12 -17.24
C TRP A 356 12.51 0.78 -16.49
N GLN A 357 11.51 -0.13 -16.57
CA GLN A 357 11.51 -1.43 -15.91
C GLN A 357 12.02 -2.57 -16.84
N SER A 358 12.06 -2.34 -18.15
CA SER A 358 12.29 -3.40 -19.15
C SER A 358 13.58 -4.19 -18.92
N ALA A 359 14.67 -3.53 -18.52
CA ALA A 359 15.95 -4.19 -18.26
C ALA A 359 15.87 -5.11 -17.03
N ALA A 360 15.18 -4.69 -15.97
CA ALA A 360 14.96 -5.47 -14.76
C ALA A 360 14.12 -6.73 -15.04
N LEU A 361 13.03 -6.59 -15.81
CA LEU A 361 12.21 -7.74 -16.24
C LEU A 361 13.02 -8.75 -17.06
N ALA A 362 13.84 -8.29 -18.00
CA ALA A 362 14.68 -9.15 -18.81
C ALA A 362 15.75 -9.87 -17.96
N SER A 363 16.35 -9.18 -16.99
CA SER A 363 17.30 -9.76 -16.04
C SER A 363 16.65 -10.86 -15.20
N TYR A 364 15.49 -10.60 -14.62
CA TYR A 364 14.76 -11.60 -13.85
C TYR A 364 14.36 -12.82 -14.70
N ALA A 365 13.86 -12.61 -15.91
CA ALA A 365 13.51 -13.69 -16.82
C ALA A 365 14.70 -14.59 -17.15
N ALA A 366 15.93 -14.04 -17.21
CA ALA A 366 17.15 -14.80 -17.46
C ALA A 366 17.58 -15.69 -16.27
N THR A 367 17.06 -15.47 -15.07
CA THR A 367 17.39 -16.30 -13.89
C THR A 367 16.80 -17.71 -13.95
N ASN A 368 15.88 -17.98 -14.90
CA ASN A 368 15.25 -19.28 -15.15
C ASN A 368 14.71 -19.96 -13.89
N GLN A 369 13.91 -19.25 -13.11
CA GLN A 369 13.34 -19.69 -11.83
C GLN A 369 12.26 -20.78 -12.05
N THR A 370 12.67 -22.05 -11.97
CA THR A 370 11.73 -23.20 -12.11
C THR A 370 10.63 -23.12 -11.04
N GLY A 371 9.37 -23.26 -11.46
CA GLY A 371 8.21 -23.26 -10.59
C GLY A 371 7.65 -21.87 -10.27
N ASN A 372 8.19 -20.81 -10.88
CA ASN A 372 7.57 -19.49 -10.82
C ASN A 372 6.21 -19.46 -11.54
N ALA A 373 5.39 -18.49 -11.16
CA ALA A 373 4.26 -18.05 -11.93
C ALA A 373 4.68 -17.60 -13.36
N PRO A 374 3.75 -17.56 -14.32
CA PRO A 374 4.06 -17.12 -15.68
C PRO A 374 4.66 -15.70 -15.70
N LEU A 375 5.72 -15.52 -16.46
CA LEU A 375 6.35 -14.23 -16.69
C LEU A 375 5.59 -13.45 -17.76
N SER A 376 5.65 -12.13 -17.68
CA SER A 376 5.08 -11.22 -18.67
C SER A 376 6.04 -10.05 -18.93
N SER A 377 5.79 -9.27 -19.97
CA SER A 377 6.45 -8.01 -20.22
C SER A 377 5.66 -6.80 -19.69
N ASN A 378 4.51 -7.02 -19.08
CA ASN A 378 3.70 -5.95 -18.51
C ASN A 378 4.38 -5.30 -17.29
N ARG A 379 3.82 -4.18 -16.83
CA ARG A 379 4.19 -3.57 -15.57
C ARG A 379 4.21 -4.64 -14.47
N ALA A 380 5.28 -4.70 -13.72
CA ALA A 380 5.42 -5.66 -12.62
C ALA A 380 5.71 -4.92 -11.30
N ILE A 381 5.21 -5.47 -10.20
CA ILE A 381 5.37 -4.95 -8.84
C ILE A 381 5.90 -6.04 -7.91
N PRO A 382 6.47 -5.65 -6.74
CA PRO A 382 6.72 -4.29 -6.27
C PRO A 382 7.91 -3.63 -6.96
N ASP A 383 8.07 -2.31 -6.79
CA ASP A 383 9.27 -1.58 -7.22
C ASP A 383 10.39 -1.74 -6.20
N VAL A 384 10.05 -1.62 -4.93
CA VAL A 384 10.95 -1.71 -3.77
C VAL A 384 10.30 -2.50 -2.65
N GLY A 385 11.10 -2.91 -1.67
CA GLY A 385 10.62 -3.62 -0.48
C GLY A 385 10.89 -2.87 0.83
N TYR A 386 10.28 -3.34 1.90
CA TYR A 386 10.56 -2.96 3.28
C TYR A 386 10.03 -4.04 4.23
N ASN A 387 10.38 -3.95 5.53
CA ASN A 387 9.85 -4.88 6.52
C ASN A 387 8.32 -4.83 6.61
N ALA A 388 7.66 -5.97 6.43
CA ALA A 388 6.21 -6.12 6.42
C ALA A 388 5.71 -7.35 7.18
N SER A 389 6.60 -8.30 7.46
CA SER A 389 6.15 -9.57 8.04
C SER A 389 5.55 -9.38 9.44
N PRO A 390 4.39 -9.98 9.72
CA PRO A 390 3.83 -9.98 11.08
C PRO A 390 4.74 -10.65 12.12
N THR A 391 5.68 -11.49 11.72
CA THR A 391 6.63 -12.13 12.63
C THR A 391 7.89 -11.31 12.87
N SER A 392 8.15 -10.30 12.08
CA SER A 392 9.08 -9.20 12.34
C SER A 392 8.33 -7.87 12.39
N GLY A 393 7.17 -7.86 13.04
CA GLY A 393 6.24 -6.74 13.02
C GLY A 393 6.73 -5.51 13.74
N VAL A 394 6.04 -4.42 13.54
CA VAL A 394 6.30 -3.13 14.18
C VAL A 394 5.34 -2.89 15.33
N LEU A 395 5.79 -2.16 16.35
CA LEU A 395 4.95 -1.75 17.47
C LEU A 395 4.03 -0.61 17.06
N VAL A 396 2.74 -0.74 17.37
CA VAL A 396 1.71 0.26 17.15
C VAL A 396 0.90 0.45 18.42
N TYR A 397 0.59 1.69 18.77
CA TYR A 397 -0.28 2.01 19.89
C TYR A 397 -1.65 2.48 19.39
N SER A 398 -2.71 1.76 19.72
CA SER A 398 -4.06 2.09 19.26
C SER A 398 -5.08 1.86 20.37
N THR A 399 -5.94 2.84 20.61
CA THR A 399 -6.97 2.80 21.66
C THR A 399 -8.38 2.99 21.13
N GLU A 400 -8.60 2.92 19.82
CA GLU A 400 -9.93 3.05 19.22
C GLU A 400 -10.90 2.07 19.88
N PRO A 401 -11.99 2.55 20.51
CA PRO A 401 -12.97 1.68 21.13
C PRO A 401 -13.74 0.90 20.05
N PRO A 402 -14.18 -0.33 20.34
CA PRO A 402 -15.05 -1.06 19.44
C PRO A 402 -16.27 -0.25 19.06
N VAL A 403 -16.61 -0.22 17.78
CA VAL A 403 -17.84 0.44 17.33
C VAL A 403 -19.05 -0.26 17.96
N ALA A 404 -19.95 0.52 18.56
CA ALA A 404 -21.11 -0.02 19.23
C ALA A 404 -21.96 -0.91 18.29
N GLY A 405 -22.20 -2.15 18.71
CA GLY A 405 -22.92 -3.15 17.91
C GLY A 405 -22.06 -3.97 16.96
N LEU A 406 -20.77 -3.67 16.82
CA LEU A 406 -19.80 -4.53 16.17
C LEU A 406 -19.11 -5.38 17.22
N PHE A 407 -19.15 -6.67 17.02
CA PHE A 407 -18.58 -7.61 17.96
C PHE A 407 -17.08 -7.66 17.80
N CYS A 408 -16.36 -7.69 18.91
CA CYS A 408 -15.00 -8.17 18.96
C CYS A 408 -14.96 -9.65 18.60
N SER A 409 -15.16 -9.96 17.34
CA SER A 409 -14.98 -11.32 16.83
C SER A 409 -13.50 -11.63 16.68
N ALA A 410 -13.16 -12.91 16.69
CA ALA A 410 -11.81 -13.33 16.30
C ALA A 410 -11.46 -12.70 14.95
N GLY A 411 -10.42 -11.89 14.93
CA GLY A 411 -10.03 -11.15 13.71
C GLY A 411 -10.30 -9.65 13.71
N THR A 412 -10.89 -9.08 14.76
CA THR A 412 -11.10 -7.62 14.86
C THR A 412 -10.26 -7.05 16.00
N PRO A 413 -9.45 -5.99 15.78
CA PRO A 413 -8.73 -5.32 16.86
C PRO A 413 -9.74 -4.60 17.76
N CYS A 414 -9.78 -5.00 19.03
CA CYS A 414 -10.79 -4.51 19.98
C CYS A 414 -10.19 -4.16 21.35
N SER A 415 -8.90 -4.31 21.50
CA SER A 415 -8.19 -4.00 22.76
C SER A 415 -7.49 -2.66 22.61
N SER A 416 -7.41 -1.90 23.70
CA SER A 416 -6.67 -0.63 23.72
C SER A 416 -5.26 -0.85 24.25
N GLY A 417 -4.26 -0.40 23.51
CA GLY A 417 -2.85 -0.49 23.87
C GLY A 417 -1.92 -0.86 22.74
N TRP A 418 -0.86 -1.57 23.05
CA TRP A 418 0.18 -1.97 22.10
C TRP A 418 -0.21 -3.20 21.29
N TYR A 419 0.08 -3.11 20.01
CA TYR A 419 -0.01 -4.19 19.04
C TYR A 419 1.34 -4.42 18.37
N VAL A 420 1.58 -5.66 17.93
CA VAL A 420 2.58 -5.98 16.90
C VAL A 420 1.83 -6.16 15.59
N VAL A 421 2.16 -5.34 14.62
CA VAL A 421 1.44 -5.25 13.35
C VAL A 421 2.38 -5.58 12.19
N GLY A 422 1.86 -6.29 11.19
CA GLY A 422 2.54 -6.55 9.93
C GLY A 422 1.59 -6.46 8.76
N GLY A 423 2.14 -6.32 7.59
CA GLY A 423 1.49 -6.07 6.31
C GLY A 423 2.35 -5.11 5.49
N THR A 424 2.12 -5.02 4.20
CA THR A 424 2.78 -4.01 3.36
C THR A 424 2.36 -2.58 3.73
N SER A 425 1.31 -2.43 4.53
CA SER A 425 0.93 -1.19 5.22
C SER A 425 2.03 -0.67 6.15
N ALA A 426 2.83 -1.54 6.76
CA ALA A 426 3.99 -1.10 7.54
C ALA A 426 5.12 -0.57 6.63
N SER A 427 5.15 -0.96 5.36
CA SER A 427 6.23 -0.62 4.43
C SER A 427 6.05 0.74 3.77
N SER A 428 4.86 1.02 3.22
CA SER A 428 4.59 2.22 2.42
C SER A 428 4.78 3.53 3.20
N PRO A 429 4.24 3.71 4.43
CA PRO A 429 4.41 4.95 5.18
C PRO A 429 5.87 5.20 5.59
N GLN A 430 6.65 4.16 5.85
CA GLN A 430 8.07 4.30 6.14
C GLN A 430 8.87 4.76 4.91
N TRP A 431 8.55 4.25 3.72
CA TRP A 431 9.10 4.78 2.46
C TRP A 431 8.68 6.24 2.23
N ALA A 432 7.45 6.63 2.58
CA ALA A 432 7.04 8.03 2.51
C ALA A 432 7.89 8.93 3.41
N GLY A 433 8.27 8.44 4.59
CA GLY A 433 9.23 9.10 5.46
C GLY A 433 10.60 9.29 4.79
N LEU A 434 11.14 8.26 4.11
CA LEU A 434 12.40 8.36 3.37
C LEU A 434 12.33 9.42 2.27
N ILE A 435 11.22 9.47 1.53
CA ILE A 435 11.03 10.48 0.48
C ILE A 435 10.89 11.88 1.07
N ALA A 436 10.26 12.03 2.25
CA ALA A 436 10.22 13.33 2.93
C ALA A 436 11.63 13.80 3.34
N ILE A 437 12.49 12.90 3.82
CA ILE A 437 13.91 13.22 4.09
C ILE A 437 14.64 13.61 2.80
N ALA A 438 14.44 12.87 1.70
CA ALA A 438 15.02 13.18 0.40
C ALA A 438 14.56 14.57 -0.11
N ASN A 439 13.28 14.88 0.03
CA ASN A 439 12.71 16.18 -0.34
C ASN A 439 13.34 17.32 0.49
N GLN A 440 13.47 17.15 1.82
CA GLN A 440 14.15 18.12 2.68
C GLN A 440 15.58 18.39 2.21
N MET A 441 16.38 17.35 2.01
CA MET A 441 17.78 17.46 1.59
C MET A 441 17.92 18.15 0.23
N SER A 442 17.08 17.77 -0.73
CA SER A 442 17.09 18.32 -2.08
C SER A 442 16.68 19.79 -2.09
N THR A 443 15.52 20.12 -1.54
CA THR A 443 14.99 21.49 -1.54
C THR A 443 15.83 22.42 -0.67
N GLY A 444 16.38 21.94 0.44
CA GLY A 444 17.34 22.68 1.28
C GLY A 444 18.63 23.05 0.55
N SER A 445 18.98 22.31 -0.49
CA SER A 445 20.14 22.57 -1.37
C SER A 445 19.75 23.31 -2.66
N GLY A 446 18.51 23.79 -2.79
CA GLY A 446 18.01 24.50 -3.97
C GLY A 446 17.58 23.59 -5.12
N GLY A 447 17.43 22.28 -4.87
CA GLY A 447 16.86 21.31 -5.80
C GLY A 447 15.33 21.26 -5.75
N LYS A 448 14.75 20.28 -6.44
CA LYS A 448 13.30 20.05 -6.50
C LYS A 448 12.88 18.88 -5.59
N THR A 449 11.60 18.73 -5.35
CA THR A 449 11.02 17.53 -4.72
C THR A 449 11.23 16.31 -5.61
N MET A 450 11.19 15.12 -5.03
CA MET A 450 11.49 13.87 -5.75
C MET A 450 10.44 13.57 -6.83
N GLY A 451 9.17 13.90 -6.60
CA GLY A 451 8.10 13.70 -7.60
C GLY A 451 7.97 12.24 -8.01
N TYR A 452 7.85 11.98 -9.32
CA TYR A 452 7.73 10.63 -9.87
C TYR A 452 9.08 9.90 -9.87
N ILE A 453 9.30 9.01 -8.93
CA ILE A 453 10.61 8.38 -8.66
C ILE A 453 10.86 7.04 -9.37
N ASN A 454 9.84 6.35 -9.90
CA ASN A 454 10.03 5.00 -10.46
C ASN A 454 11.15 4.94 -11.50
N PRO A 455 11.25 5.84 -12.51
CA PRO A 455 12.34 5.81 -13.46
C PRO A 455 13.73 5.97 -12.81
N ALA A 456 13.81 6.78 -11.75
CA ALA A 456 15.05 6.99 -11.01
C ALA A 456 15.48 5.71 -10.28
N LEU A 457 14.58 5.07 -9.51
CA LEU A 457 14.87 3.89 -8.71
C LEU A 457 15.54 2.78 -9.53
N TYR A 458 15.07 2.54 -10.76
CA TYR A 458 15.63 1.52 -11.66
C TYR A 458 16.96 1.90 -12.32
N GLN A 459 17.49 3.11 -12.06
CA GLN A 459 18.80 3.58 -12.55
C GLN A 459 19.82 3.73 -11.41
N LEU A 460 19.37 3.62 -10.15
CA LEU A 460 20.27 3.71 -9.00
C LEU A 460 21.22 2.50 -8.93
N PRO A 461 22.40 2.65 -8.31
CA PRO A 461 23.30 1.56 -8.01
C PRO A 461 22.62 0.48 -7.17
N SER A 462 22.88 -0.79 -7.46
CA SER A 462 22.37 -1.91 -6.65
C SER A 462 22.87 -1.88 -5.19
N SER A 463 23.96 -1.16 -4.91
CA SER A 463 24.47 -0.94 -3.55
C SER A 463 23.59 -0.08 -2.67
N ASP A 464 22.59 0.58 -3.25
CA ASP A 464 21.64 1.44 -2.53
C ASP A 464 20.50 0.63 -1.89
N PHE A 465 20.48 -0.66 -2.21
CA PHE A 465 19.49 -1.60 -1.71
C PHE A 465 20.16 -2.81 -1.03
N PHE A 466 19.52 -3.32 0.00
CA PHE A 466 19.76 -4.67 0.49
C PHE A 466 19.00 -5.63 -0.42
N ASP A 467 19.72 -6.30 -1.29
CA ASP A 467 19.18 -7.22 -2.30
C ASP A 467 18.63 -8.49 -1.64
N VAL A 468 17.34 -8.78 -1.85
CA VAL A 468 16.63 -9.92 -1.27
C VAL A 468 16.66 -11.10 -2.23
N LYS A 469 17.30 -12.20 -1.84
CA LYS A 469 17.58 -13.34 -2.73
C LYS A 469 16.92 -14.64 -2.30
N ILE A 470 16.25 -14.65 -1.14
CA ILE A 470 15.73 -15.87 -0.52
C ILE A 470 14.23 -15.74 -0.31
N GLY A 471 13.50 -16.81 -0.69
CA GLY A 471 12.07 -16.92 -0.48
C GLY A 471 11.23 -16.76 -1.74
N ASN A 472 9.94 -16.60 -1.56
CA ASN A 472 8.96 -16.39 -2.63
C ASN A 472 7.69 -15.76 -2.04
N ASN A 473 6.82 -15.24 -2.90
CA ASN A 473 5.55 -14.63 -2.49
C ASN A 473 4.32 -15.52 -2.74
N GLN A 474 4.46 -16.83 -2.56
CA GLN A 474 3.35 -17.77 -2.66
C GLN A 474 2.67 -17.95 -1.29
N THR A 475 1.41 -17.57 -1.17
CA THR A 475 0.57 -17.77 0.02
C THR A 475 -0.42 -18.91 -0.15
N ASP A 476 -0.96 -19.10 -1.35
CA ASP A 476 -1.89 -20.19 -1.70
C ASP A 476 -1.15 -21.26 -2.52
N PRO A 477 -1.13 -22.54 -2.07
CA PRO A 477 -0.48 -23.62 -2.81
C PRO A 477 -1.02 -23.85 -4.23
N SER A 478 -2.26 -23.44 -4.50
CA SER A 478 -2.88 -23.59 -5.82
C SER A 478 -2.53 -22.47 -6.80
N ILE A 479 -1.95 -21.37 -6.31
CA ILE A 479 -1.60 -20.19 -7.11
C ILE A 479 -0.09 -20.00 -7.01
N PRO A 480 0.65 -20.19 -8.12
CA PRO A 480 2.10 -20.08 -8.09
C PRO A 480 2.56 -18.65 -7.78
N GLY A 481 3.62 -18.53 -7.00
CA GLY A 481 4.29 -17.27 -6.68
C GLY A 481 5.54 -17.04 -7.51
N TYR A 482 6.26 -15.97 -7.19
CA TYR A 482 7.55 -15.63 -7.76
C TYR A 482 8.63 -15.77 -6.70
N LYS A 483 9.76 -16.31 -7.08
CA LYS A 483 10.94 -16.42 -6.21
C LYS A 483 11.74 -15.13 -6.22
N ALA A 484 12.31 -14.80 -5.07
CA ALA A 484 13.36 -13.79 -4.99
C ALA A 484 14.58 -14.20 -5.80
N ALA A 485 15.28 -13.22 -6.34
CA ALA A 485 16.45 -13.40 -7.19
C ALA A 485 17.38 -12.17 -7.09
N PRO A 486 18.68 -12.31 -7.44
CA PRO A 486 19.56 -11.15 -7.46
C PRO A 486 19.04 -10.02 -8.36
N GLY A 487 19.09 -8.80 -7.85
CA GLY A 487 18.53 -7.62 -8.47
C GLY A 487 17.02 -7.53 -8.29
N TRP A 488 16.32 -6.92 -9.23
CA TRP A 488 14.87 -6.80 -9.15
C TRP A 488 14.15 -8.15 -9.34
N ASP A 489 13.16 -8.43 -8.51
CA ASP A 489 12.25 -9.57 -8.65
C ASP A 489 10.79 -9.22 -8.28
N PRO A 490 9.78 -10.01 -8.75
CA PRO A 490 8.38 -9.72 -8.51
C PRO A 490 7.89 -10.02 -7.07
N ALA A 491 8.76 -10.40 -6.16
CA ALA A 491 8.41 -10.67 -4.77
C ALA A 491 8.82 -9.51 -3.83
N THR A 492 9.96 -8.86 -4.13
CA THR A 492 10.57 -7.85 -3.26
C THR A 492 11.07 -6.59 -3.97
N GLY A 493 10.86 -6.50 -5.29
CA GLY A 493 11.33 -5.37 -6.08
C GLY A 493 12.86 -5.31 -6.17
N LEU A 494 13.41 -4.11 -6.15
CA LEU A 494 14.86 -3.84 -6.13
C LEU A 494 15.53 -4.22 -4.79
N GLY A 495 14.75 -4.66 -3.80
CA GLY A 495 15.18 -4.91 -2.44
C GLY A 495 14.76 -3.80 -1.47
N THR A 496 15.30 -3.83 -0.25
CA THR A 496 15.01 -2.86 0.80
C THR A 496 16.08 -1.76 0.86
N PRO A 497 15.78 -0.54 1.33
CA PRO A 497 16.67 0.60 1.17
C PRO A 497 17.87 0.57 2.12
N ASP A 498 19.06 0.86 1.64
CA ASP A 498 20.15 1.42 2.41
C ASP A 498 20.01 2.96 2.36
N ALA A 499 19.23 3.54 3.27
CA ALA A 499 18.79 4.92 3.17
C ALA A 499 19.95 5.94 3.09
N ALA A 500 21.07 5.65 3.76
CA ALA A 500 22.24 6.51 3.75
C ALA A 500 22.92 6.60 2.36
N LYS A 501 22.73 5.60 1.50
CA LYS A 501 23.23 5.58 0.12
C LYS A 501 22.14 5.99 -0.85
N LEU A 502 20.97 5.38 -0.74
CA LEU A 502 19.85 5.57 -1.65
C LEU A 502 19.43 7.04 -1.75
N ILE A 503 19.29 7.74 -0.62
CA ILE A 503 18.77 9.11 -0.63
C ILE A 503 19.66 10.09 -1.38
N PRO A 504 20.99 10.16 -1.13
CA PRO A 504 21.88 11.04 -1.90
C PRO A 504 21.88 10.73 -3.40
N ASP A 505 21.88 9.47 -3.80
CA ASP A 505 21.92 9.07 -5.21
C ASP A 505 20.58 9.34 -5.91
N LEU A 506 19.46 9.14 -5.23
CA LEU A 506 18.12 9.52 -5.71
C LEU A 506 18.03 11.03 -5.96
N ILE A 507 18.50 11.85 -5.01
CA ILE A 507 18.54 13.31 -5.14
C ILE A 507 19.41 13.73 -6.33
N ALA A 508 20.60 13.13 -6.47
CA ALA A 508 21.51 13.43 -7.57
C ALA A 508 20.87 13.10 -8.92
N TYR A 509 20.23 11.94 -9.03
CA TYR A 509 19.51 11.54 -10.26
C TYR A 509 18.37 12.52 -10.58
N VAL A 510 17.46 12.77 -9.64
CA VAL A 510 16.28 13.61 -9.86
C VAL A 510 16.66 15.04 -10.23
N ASN A 511 17.70 15.61 -9.60
CA ASN A 511 18.12 16.99 -9.90
C ASN A 511 18.89 17.14 -11.23
N SER A 512 19.35 16.01 -11.80
CA SER A 512 20.06 16.02 -13.11
C SER A 512 19.15 15.71 -14.30
N HIS A 513 17.92 15.23 -14.06
CA HIS A 513 16.93 14.87 -15.09
C HIS A 513 15.62 15.63 -14.90
#